data_aebe2b37093f801a659a43a740cf9bc9
#
_entry.id   aebe2b37093f801a659a43a740cf9bc9
#
_cell.length_a   1.000
_cell.length_b   1.000
_cell.length_c   1.000
_cell.angle_alpha   90.00
_cell.angle_beta   90.00
_cell.angle_gamma   90.00
#
_symmetry.space_group_name_H-M   'P 1'
#
loop_
_entity.id
_entity.type
_entity.pdbx_description
1 polymer ?
#
loop_
_entity_poly.entity_id
_entity_poly.type
_entity_poly.pdbx_seq_one_letter_code
_entity_poly.pdbx_strand_id
1 'polypeptide(L)'
;MGVKIITAEQPIDMSNPDNKVLLSLYLTLPEVENDKNSIRTTEGSRRARFEGCWTGSSPRGYDNCRIATKSSLVPNDKAPFTKECFERMATGLYSANEVRIYMNKKGLNISKQTFYNIIRNIVYIGKIYVKAWKKEPEVIVTGLHPPLVSEDLYNRANKVLDGRVRQMDFKTDKTDLYPMKGFMKCAEHGRTMSAYKCKSRNGTYHHYYLCTKPKCQRYRVDYVHNKIKKLLEKISITAGMV
;
A
#
# COMPACT_ATOMS: atom_id res chain seq x y z
N MET A 1 53.59 -7.14 18.14
CA MET A 1 53.83 -7.49 16.73
C MET A 1 53.50 -6.26 15.88
N GLY A 2 54.52 -5.65 15.24
CA GLY A 2 54.34 -4.49 14.37
C GLY A 2 53.96 -4.95 12.96
N VAL A 3 52.82 -4.51 12.45
CA VAL A 3 52.42 -4.74 11.05
C VAL A 3 53.16 -3.74 10.18
N LYS A 4 53.95 -4.25 9.21
CA LYS A 4 54.62 -3.40 8.23
C LYS A 4 53.72 -3.23 7.02
N ILE A 5 53.36 -1.98 6.74
CA ILE A 5 52.58 -1.62 5.56
C ILE A 5 53.54 -1.44 4.38
N ILE A 6 53.34 -2.17 3.29
CA ILE A 6 54.13 -2.08 2.05
C ILE A 6 53.16 -1.66 0.96
N THR A 7 53.42 -0.53 0.32
CA THR A 7 52.68 -0.02 -0.83
C THR A 7 53.30 -0.48 -2.13
N ALA A 8 52.48 -0.88 -3.13
CA ALA A 8 53.00 -1.46 -4.37
C ALA A 8 53.65 -0.43 -5.32
N GLU A 9 53.11 0.79 -5.37
CA GLU A 9 53.55 1.80 -6.34
C GLU A 9 54.45 2.90 -5.78
N GLN A 10 54.30 3.23 -4.50
CA GLN A 10 55.16 4.22 -3.83
C GLN A 10 55.60 3.70 -2.48
N PRO A 11 56.89 3.40 -2.29
CA PRO A 11 57.40 2.95 -1.00
C PRO A 11 57.31 4.10 0.03
N ILE A 12 56.40 3.94 1.00
CA ILE A 12 56.23 4.90 2.11
C ILE A 12 57.09 4.39 3.28
N ASP A 13 58.18 5.11 3.60
CA ASP A 13 58.98 4.82 4.76
C ASP A 13 58.30 5.31 6.05
N MET A 14 57.78 4.38 6.82
CA MET A 14 57.05 4.64 8.07
C MET A 14 57.96 5.11 9.23
N SER A 15 59.27 5.14 9.03
CA SER A 15 60.24 5.65 10.03
C SER A 15 60.20 7.18 10.10
N ASN A 16 59.78 7.83 9.02
CA ASN A 16 59.62 9.30 8.96
C ASN A 16 58.22 9.68 9.44
N PRO A 17 58.05 10.54 10.46
CA PRO A 17 56.76 11.03 10.93
C PRO A 17 55.89 11.68 9.84
N ASP A 18 56.52 12.39 8.91
CA ASP A 18 55.78 13.07 7.79
C ASP A 18 55.08 12.08 6.88
N ASN A 19 55.66 10.90 6.69
CA ASN A 19 55.06 9.85 5.88
C ASN A 19 53.79 9.25 6.52
N LYS A 20 53.60 9.36 7.85
CA LYS A 20 52.36 8.95 8.51
C LYS A 20 51.20 9.88 8.13
N VAL A 21 51.48 11.19 8.01
CA VAL A 21 50.49 12.15 7.55
C VAL A 21 50.10 11.88 6.10
N LEU A 22 51.11 11.62 5.25
CA LEU A 22 50.90 11.27 3.87
C LEU A 22 50.06 10.00 3.70
N LEU A 23 50.34 8.96 4.46
CA LEU A 23 49.56 7.73 4.46
C LEU A 23 48.11 7.98 4.90
N SER A 24 47.89 8.78 5.97
CA SER A 24 46.53 9.12 6.42
C SER A 24 45.76 9.86 5.34
N LEU A 25 46.44 10.76 4.61
CA LEU A 25 45.83 11.49 3.49
C LEU A 25 45.41 10.53 2.35
N TYR A 26 46.31 9.61 1.97
CA TYR A 26 45.98 8.60 0.92
C TYR A 26 44.83 7.68 1.33
N LEU A 27 44.68 7.36 2.59
CA LEU A 27 43.57 6.55 3.10
C LEU A 27 42.25 7.31 3.17
N THR A 28 42.26 8.60 3.43
CA THR A 28 41.04 9.42 3.56
C THR A 28 40.55 10.01 2.25
N LEU A 29 41.45 10.23 1.25
CA LEU A 29 41.01 10.77 -0.05
C LEU A 29 39.93 9.95 -0.75
N PRO A 30 39.99 8.61 -0.85
CA PRO A 30 38.95 7.79 -1.47
C PRO A 30 37.61 7.90 -0.73
N GLU A 31 37.63 8.02 0.61
CA GLU A 31 36.41 8.20 1.41
C GLU A 31 35.74 9.55 1.06
N VAL A 32 36.51 10.65 1.03
CA VAL A 32 36.02 11.97 0.64
C VAL A 32 35.49 11.98 -0.80
N GLU A 33 36.15 11.26 -1.71
CA GLU A 33 35.67 11.13 -3.09
C GLU A 33 34.35 10.35 -3.16
N ASN A 34 34.22 9.28 -2.43
CA ASN A 34 32.95 8.52 -2.34
C ASN A 34 31.82 9.37 -1.78
N ASP A 35 32.06 10.15 -0.74
CA ASP A 35 31.09 11.08 -0.17
C ASP A 35 30.65 12.13 -1.19
N LYS A 36 31.61 12.75 -1.88
CA LYS A 36 31.31 13.72 -2.96
C LYS A 36 30.51 13.08 -4.09
N ASN A 37 30.83 11.86 -4.50
CA ASN A 37 30.12 11.15 -5.56
C ASN A 37 28.69 10.77 -5.10
N SER A 38 28.49 10.36 -3.86
CA SER A 38 27.19 10.13 -3.27
C SER A 38 26.31 11.37 -3.29
N ILE A 39 26.86 12.52 -2.90
CA ILE A 39 26.15 13.81 -2.95
C ILE A 39 25.79 14.17 -4.39
N ARG A 40 26.75 14.12 -5.32
CA ARG A 40 26.52 14.44 -6.75
C ARG A 40 25.46 13.55 -7.38
N THR A 41 25.49 12.24 -7.08
CA THR A 41 24.51 11.28 -7.58
C THR A 41 23.12 11.58 -7.05
N THR A 42 23.00 11.91 -5.76
CA THR A 42 21.73 12.27 -5.14
C THR A 42 21.16 13.56 -5.73
N GLU A 43 21.99 14.61 -5.87
CA GLU A 43 21.61 15.88 -6.47
C GLU A 43 21.19 15.70 -7.95
N GLY A 44 21.97 14.96 -8.72
CA GLY A 44 21.66 14.67 -10.11
C GLY A 44 20.36 13.89 -10.29
N SER A 45 20.14 12.85 -9.46
CA SER A 45 18.89 12.10 -9.47
C SER A 45 17.69 12.95 -9.06
N ARG A 46 17.86 13.82 -8.07
CA ARG A 46 16.83 14.75 -7.62
C ARG A 46 16.46 15.76 -8.71
N ARG A 47 17.46 16.37 -9.35
CA ARG A 47 17.27 17.30 -10.47
C ARG A 47 16.53 16.63 -11.63
N ALA A 48 16.92 15.42 -12.02
CA ALA A 48 16.24 14.67 -13.05
C ALA A 48 14.76 14.41 -12.71
N ARG A 49 14.44 14.10 -11.45
CA ARG A 49 13.04 13.93 -11.01
C ARG A 49 12.26 15.25 -11.07
N PHE A 50 12.84 16.39 -10.74
CA PHE A 50 12.19 17.70 -10.93
C PHE A 50 11.85 17.98 -12.39
N GLU A 51 12.67 17.47 -13.32
CA GLU A 51 12.39 17.54 -14.76
C GLU A 51 11.38 16.49 -15.26
N GLY A 52 10.76 15.74 -14.35
CA GLY A 52 9.79 14.69 -14.68
C GLY A 52 10.43 13.37 -15.16
N CYS A 53 11.75 13.21 -15.06
CA CYS A 53 12.44 11.98 -15.43
C CYS A 53 12.29 10.90 -14.37
N TRP A 54 12.12 9.66 -14.79
CA TRP A 54 12.14 8.53 -13.88
C TRP A 54 13.58 8.11 -13.58
N THR A 55 13.91 7.96 -12.29
CA THR A 55 15.24 7.51 -11.84
C THR A 55 15.08 6.30 -10.94
N GLY A 56 15.54 5.15 -11.38
CA GLY A 56 15.49 3.91 -10.61
C GLY A 56 14.87 2.74 -11.37
N SER A 57 14.58 1.66 -10.65
CA SER A 57 13.91 0.48 -11.22
C SER A 57 12.47 0.79 -11.63
N SER A 58 12.01 0.19 -12.72
CA SER A 58 10.63 0.35 -13.20
C SER A 58 9.62 -0.26 -12.21
N PRO A 59 8.51 0.42 -11.92
CA PRO A 59 7.40 -0.17 -11.17
C PRO A 59 6.65 -1.19 -12.02
N ARG A 60 5.93 -2.11 -11.38
CA ARG A 60 5.14 -3.13 -12.11
C ARG A 60 4.15 -2.47 -13.07
N GLY A 61 4.09 -2.99 -14.29
CA GLY A 61 3.27 -2.43 -15.37
C GLY A 61 3.99 -1.39 -16.24
N TYR A 62 5.25 -1.10 -15.92
CA TYR A 62 6.11 -0.24 -16.71
C TYR A 62 7.47 -0.88 -16.97
N ASP A 63 8.12 -0.47 -18.05
CA ASP A 63 9.52 -0.69 -18.33
C ASP A 63 10.25 0.64 -18.47
N ASN A 64 11.55 0.64 -18.14
CA ASN A 64 12.39 1.82 -18.32
C ASN A 64 12.63 2.08 -19.81
N CYS A 65 12.44 3.32 -20.22
CA CYS A 65 12.74 3.77 -21.58
C CYS A 65 13.50 5.10 -21.55
N ARG A 66 13.97 5.53 -22.72
CA ARG A 66 14.51 6.87 -22.93
C ARG A 66 13.71 7.57 -24.01
N ILE A 67 13.24 8.78 -23.71
CA ILE A 67 12.59 9.68 -24.66
C ILE A 67 13.60 10.78 -24.97
N ALA A 68 14.18 10.76 -26.15
CA ALA A 68 15.36 11.52 -26.51
C ALA A 68 16.52 11.23 -25.53
N THR A 69 16.96 12.21 -24.74
CA THR A 69 18.02 12.05 -23.75
C THR A 69 17.51 11.80 -22.32
N LYS A 70 16.18 11.90 -22.10
CA LYS A 70 15.57 11.83 -20.78
C LYS A 70 15.07 10.42 -20.46
N SER A 71 15.34 9.99 -19.21
CA SER A 71 14.85 8.70 -18.70
C SER A 71 13.36 8.78 -18.38
N SER A 72 12.59 7.80 -18.83
CA SER A 72 11.14 7.74 -18.67
C SER A 72 10.67 6.29 -18.50
N LEU A 73 9.33 6.10 -18.41
CA LEU A 73 8.68 4.79 -18.33
C LEU A 73 7.71 4.61 -19.49
N VAL A 74 7.61 3.37 -19.98
CA VAL A 74 6.62 2.96 -20.98
C VAL A 74 5.78 1.81 -20.42
N PRO A 75 4.45 1.76 -20.65
CA PRO A 75 3.63 0.63 -20.26
C PRO A 75 4.10 -0.66 -20.90
N ASN A 76 4.14 -1.75 -20.12
CA ASN A 76 4.51 -3.09 -20.59
C ASN A 76 3.29 -4.04 -20.59
N ASP A 77 3.50 -5.31 -20.94
CA ASP A 77 2.46 -6.35 -21.02
C ASP A 77 1.72 -6.57 -19.69
N LYS A 78 2.28 -6.14 -18.55
CA LYS A 78 1.64 -6.21 -17.23
C LYS A 78 0.82 -4.97 -16.87
N ALA A 79 0.86 -3.93 -17.71
CA ALA A 79 0.09 -2.71 -17.50
C ALA A 79 -1.42 -2.94 -17.37
N PRO A 80 -2.08 -3.77 -18.23
CA PRO A 80 -3.51 -4.06 -18.10
C PRO A 80 -3.86 -4.72 -16.76
N PHE A 81 -3.03 -5.64 -16.28
CA PHE A 81 -3.24 -6.29 -14.97
C PHE A 81 -3.10 -5.31 -13.82
N THR A 82 -2.13 -4.40 -13.91
CA THR A 82 -1.94 -3.35 -12.90
C THR A 82 -3.14 -2.40 -12.89
N LYS A 83 -3.65 -2.00 -14.03
CA LYS A 83 -4.87 -1.19 -14.14
C LYS A 83 -6.09 -1.91 -13.55
N GLU A 84 -6.29 -3.19 -13.85
CA GLU A 84 -7.37 -4.02 -13.29
C GLU A 84 -7.29 -4.11 -11.75
N CYS A 85 -6.08 -4.08 -11.16
CA CYS A 85 -5.94 -3.99 -9.70
C CYS A 85 -6.64 -2.75 -9.13
N PHE A 86 -6.44 -1.58 -9.75
CA PHE A 86 -7.08 -0.34 -9.33
C PHE A 86 -8.59 -0.36 -9.57
N GLU A 87 -9.04 -0.84 -10.71
CA GLU A 87 -10.45 -0.93 -11.06
C GLU A 87 -11.21 -1.80 -10.04
N ARG A 88 -10.68 -3.00 -9.73
CA ARG A 88 -11.30 -3.89 -8.75
C ARG A 88 -11.24 -3.35 -7.32
N MET A 89 -10.14 -2.70 -6.93
CA MET A 89 -10.07 -2.06 -5.62
C MET A 89 -11.06 -0.91 -5.49
N ALA A 90 -11.22 -0.11 -6.53
CA ALA A 90 -12.12 1.06 -6.53
C ALA A 90 -13.61 0.68 -6.43
N THR A 91 -13.99 -0.56 -6.78
CA THR A 91 -15.37 -1.04 -6.58
C THR A 91 -15.74 -1.15 -5.10
N GLY A 92 -14.76 -1.32 -4.20
CA GLY A 92 -14.99 -1.56 -2.77
C GLY A 92 -15.57 -2.94 -2.44
N LEU A 93 -15.86 -3.77 -3.45
CA LEU A 93 -16.49 -5.09 -3.30
C LEU A 93 -15.53 -6.14 -2.76
N TYR A 94 -14.24 -5.98 -3.03
CA TYR A 94 -13.20 -6.97 -2.72
C TYR A 94 -12.20 -6.41 -1.71
N SER A 95 -11.72 -7.27 -0.83
CA SER A 95 -10.58 -6.94 0.01
C SER A 95 -9.29 -6.92 -0.82
N ALA A 96 -8.30 -6.14 -0.37
CA ALA A 96 -6.98 -6.07 -1.03
C ALA A 96 -6.34 -7.46 -1.24
N ASN A 97 -6.55 -8.39 -0.30
CA ASN A 97 -6.02 -9.75 -0.43
C ASN A 97 -6.77 -10.58 -1.49
N GLU A 98 -8.08 -10.44 -1.60
CA GLU A 98 -8.90 -11.12 -2.63
C GLU A 98 -8.50 -10.65 -4.03
N VAL A 99 -8.37 -9.33 -4.24
CA VAL A 99 -7.88 -8.77 -5.51
C VAL A 99 -6.49 -9.31 -5.84
N ARG A 100 -5.57 -9.31 -4.88
CA ARG A 100 -4.23 -9.85 -5.07
C ARG A 100 -4.23 -11.33 -5.48
N ILE A 101 -5.00 -12.17 -4.76
CA ILE A 101 -5.10 -13.61 -5.06
C ILE A 101 -5.66 -13.83 -6.47
N TYR A 102 -6.70 -13.08 -6.84
CA TYR A 102 -7.27 -13.13 -8.17
C TYR A 102 -6.26 -12.74 -9.25
N MET A 103 -5.52 -11.65 -9.06
CA MET A 103 -4.52 -11.18 -10.02
C MET A 103 -3.31 -12.13 -10.11
N ASN A 104 -2.94 -12.79 -9.01
CA ASN A 104 -1.89 -13.81 -9.03
C ASN A 104 -2.32 -15.06 -9.83
N LYS A 105 -3.59 -15.46 -9.78
CA LYS A 105 -4.12 -16.53 -10.65
C LYS A 105 -4.07 -16.17 -12.13
N LYS A 106 -4.14 -14.86 -12.47
CA LYS A 106 -3.96 -14.34 -13.84
C LYS A 106 -2.49 -14.19 -14.26
N GLY A 107 -1.53 -14.47 -13.38
CA GLY A 107 -0.09 -14.45 -13.70
C GLY A 107 0.68 -13.22 -13.22
N LEU A 108 0.09 -12.33 -12.40
CA LEU A 108 0.80 -11.14 -11.92
C LEU A 108 1.91 -11.46 -10.90
N ASN A 109 1.76 -12.52 -10.11
CA ASN A 109 2.73 -13.07 -9.14
C ASN A 109 3.35 -12.00 -8.22
N ILE A 110 2.53 -11.37 -7.40
CA ILE A 110 2.97 -10.32 -6.46
C ILE A 110 2.70 -10.71 -5.01
N SER A 111 3.61 -10.27 -4.12
CA SER A 111 3.43 -10.40 -2.67
C SER A 111 2.35 -9.44 -2.15
N LYS A 112 1.91 -9.65 -0.90
CA LYS A 112 0.96 -8.74 -0.25
C LYS A 112 1.53 -7.32 -0.16
N GLN A 113 2.78 -7.17 0.25
CA GLN A 113 3.44 -5.87 0.37
C GLN A 113 3.56 -5.17 -0.99
N THR A 114 3.94 -5.91 -2.04
CA THR A 114 4.03 -5.36 -3.40
C THR A 114 2.69 -4.85 -3.89
N PHE A 115 1.59 -5.55 -3.59
CA PHE A 115 0.24 -5.11 -3.94
C PHE A 115 -0.11 -3.76 -3.28
N TYR A 116 0.14 -3.62 -1.97
CA TYR A 116 -0.07 -2.34 -1.28
C TYR A 116 0.79 -1.21 -1.85
N ASN A 117 2.05 -1.51 -2.18
CA ASN A 117 2.96 -0.54 -2.79
C ASN A 117 2.45 -0.10 -4.18
N ILE A 118 1.89 -1.01 -4.97
CA ILE A 118 1.28 -0.69 -6.27
C ILE A 118 0.12 0.30 -6.06
N ILE A 119 -0.86 -0.01 -5.22
CA ILE A 119 -2.06 0.82 -5.03
C ILE A 119 -1.72 2.22 -4.48
N ARG A 120 -0.66 2.33 -3.67
CA ARG A 120 -0.23 3.61 -3.06
C ARG A 120 0.74 4.43 -3.90
N ASN A 121 1.26 3.87 -4.98
CA ASN A 121 2.29 4.54 -5.77
C ASN A 121 1.67 5.55 -6.77
N ILE A 122 2.01 6.82 -6.60
CA ILE A 122 1.52 7.92 -7.44
C ILE A 122 2.06 7.89 -8.88
N VAL A 123 3.05 7.07 -9.17
CA VAL A 123 3.60 6.90 -10.53
C VAL A 123 2.52 6.43 -11.51
N TYR A 124 1.56 5.65 -11.06
CA TYR A 124 0.46 5.17 -11.91
C TYR A 124 -0.49 6.27 -12.40
N ILE A 125 -0.49 7.43 -11.75
CA ILE A 125 -1.22 8.63 -12.20
C ILE A 125 -0.31 9.65 -12.92
N GLY A 126 0.88 9.23 -13.34
CA GLY A 126 1.81 10.10 -14.07
C GLY A 126 2.54 11.11 -13.18
N LYS A 127 2.59 10.91 -11.87
CA LYS A 127 3.26 11.80 -10.91
C LYS A 127 4.49 11.14 -10.31
N ILE A 128 5.50 11.93 -9.97
CA ILE A 128 6.75 11.49 -9.34
C ILE A 128 6.91 12.18 -7.99
N TYR A 129 7.18 11.38 -6.96
CA TYR A 129 7.48 11.88 -5.63
C TYR A 129 8.97 12.17 -5.49
N VAL A 130 9.31 13.41 -5.14
CA VAL A 130 10.66 13.84 -4.84
C VAL A 130 10.77 14.04 -3.33
N LYS A 131 11.56 13.18 -2.67
CA LYS A 131 11.73 13.22 -1.22
C LYS A 131 12.36 14.53 -0.78
N ALA A 132 12.05 14.99 0.44
CA ALA A 132 12.75 16.08 1.08
C ALA A 132 14.25 15.76 1.20
N TRP A 133 15.10 16.78 1.00
CA TRP A 133 16.55 16.64 1.12
C TRP A 133 17.21 17.94 1.57
N LYS A 134 18.05 17.88 2.60
CA LYS A 134 18.63 19.06 3.25
C LYS A 134 17.52 20.03 3.70
N LYS A 135 17.51 21.25 3.17
CA LYS A 135 16.52 22.30 3.47
C LYS A 135 15.33 22.32 2.48
N GLU A 136 15.37 21.49 1.43
CA GLU A 136 14.31 21.45 0.41
C GLU A 136 13.19 20.51 0.84
N PRO A 137 11.92 20.94 0.79
CA PRO A 137 10.77 20.11 1.14
C PRO A 137 10.56 19.00 0.09
N GLU A 138 9.69 18.05 0.45
CA GLU A 138 9.17 17.08 -0.51
C GLU A 138 8.23 17.75 -1.52
N VAL A 139 8.27 17.28 -2.76
CA VAL A 139 7.44 17.82 -3.85
C VAL A 139 6.93 16.67 -4.74
N ILE A 140 5.72 16.84 -5.25
CA ILE A 140 5.15 15.96 -6.27
C ILE A 140 5.22 16.70 -7.61
N VAL A 141 5.84 16.06 -8.60
CA VAL A 141 6.06 16.60 -9.94
C VAL A 141 5.34 15.76 -10.98
N THR A 142 4.89 16.37 -12.07
CA THR A 142 4.36 15.62 -13.23
C THR A 142 5.49 14.89 -13.93
N GLY A 143 5.34 13.58 -14.11
CA GLY A 143 6.31 12.75 -14.82
C GLY A 143 6.16 12.85 -16.34
N LEU A 144 7.23 12.50 -17.07
CA LEU A 144 7.22 12.41 -18.54
C LEU A 144 6.53 11.12 -19.04
N HIS A 145 6.23 10.19 -18.15
CA HIS A 145 5.62 8.90 -18.49
C HIS A 145 4.09 8.99 -18.57
N PRO A 146 3.45 8.19 -19.43
CA PRO A 146 1.99 8.17 -19.51
C PRO A 146 1.39 7.52 -18.26
N PRO A 147 0.27 8.07 -17.71
CA PRO A 147 -0.43 7.44 -16.60
C PRO A 147 -1.13 6.15 -17.04
N LEU A 148 -1.19 5.13 -16.17
CA LEU A 148 -1.98 3.91 -16.38
C LEU A 148 -3.42 4.05 -15.88
N VAL A 149 -3.64 4.89 -14.89
CA VAL A 149 -4.94 5.10 -14.25
C VAL A 149 -5.23 6.60 -14.07
N SER A 150 -6.50 6.96 -14.06
CA SER A 150 -6.91 8.33 -13.74
C SER A 150 -6.72 8.63 -12.25
N GLU A 151 -6.56 9.90 -11.92
CA GLU A 151 -6.42 10.34 -10.53
C GLU A 151 -7.68 10.01 -9.69
N ASP A 152 -8.87 10.07 -10.28
CA ASP A 152 -10.12 9.69 -9.62
C ASP A 152 -10.13 8.19 -9.27
N LEU A 153 -9.75 7.32 -10.20
CA LEU A 153 -9.68 5.87 -9.97
C LEU A 153 -8.66 5.53 -8.88
N TYR A 154 -7.50 6.18 -8.91
CA TYR A 154 -6.47 6.04 -7.88
C TYR A 154 -6.99 6.45 -6.50
N ASN A 155 -7.63 7.60 -6.40
CA ASN A 155 -8.18 8.12 -5.14
C ASN A 155 -9.28 7.21 -4.58
N ARG A 156 -10.18 6.71 -5.43
CA ARG A 156 -11.22 5.74 -5.03
C ARG A 156 -10.60 4.45 -4.49
N ALA A 157 -9.64 3.88 -5.19
CA ALA A 157 -8.95 2.66 -4.76
C ALA A 157 -8.25 2.85 -3.40
N ASN A 158 -7.58 4.00 -3.19
CA ASN A 158 -6.93 4.31 -1.92
C ASN A 158 -7.93 4.54 -0.77
N LYS A 159 -9.06 5.23 -1.03
CA LYS A 159 -10.13 5.39 -0.01
C LYS A 159 -10.66 4.04 0.48
N VAL A 160 -10.85 3.09 -0.43
CA VAL A 160 -11.27 1.72 -0.09
C VAL A 160 -10.18 1.00 0.71
N LEU A 161 -8.92 1.12 0.30
CA LEU A 161 -7.77 0.52 0.98
C LEU A 161 -7.63 1.03 2.43
N ASP A 162 -7.89 2.32 2.66
CA ASP A 162 -7.87 2.95 3.99
C ASP A 162 -9.10 2.59 4.85
N GLY A 163 -10.04 1.80 4.32
CA GLY A 163 -11.24 1.39 5.01
C GLY A 163 -12.29 2.49 5.15
N ARG A 164 -12.14 3.62 4.47
CA ARG A 164 -13.08 4.76 4.51
C ARG A 164 -14.35 4.53 3.67
N VAL A 165 -14.28 3.61 2.71
CA VAL A 165 -15.41 3.19 1.88
C VAL A 165 -15.36 1.67 1.79
N ARG A 166 -15.90 0.98 2.78
CA ARG A 166 -16.28 -0.42 2.64
C ARG A 166 -17.73 -0.43 2.20
N GLN A 167 -17.99 -0.69 0.93
CA GLN A 167 -19.29 -1.27 0.57
C GLN A 167 -19.31 -2.65 1.22
N MET A 168 -20.27 -2.85 2.12
CA MET A 168 -20.53 -4.17 2.67
C MET A 168 -21.19 -5.01 1.59
N ASP A 169 -20.39 -5.75 0.83
CA ASP A 169 -20.92 -6.88 0.10
C ASP A 169 -21.32 -7.94 1.10
N PHE A 170 -22.60 -8.14 1.19
CA PHE A 170 -23.16 -9.31 1.81
C PHE A 170 -22.80 -10.51 0.92
N LYS A 171 -21.72 -11.24 1.26
CA LYS A 171 -21.46 -12.56 0.65
C LYS A 171 -22.69 -13.40 0.94
N THR A 172 -23.45 -13.69 -0.09
CA THR A 172 -24.78 -14.27 -0.10
C THR A 172 -24.89 -15.64 0.61
N ASP A 173 -23.81 -16.40 0.73
CA ASP A 173 -23.87 -17.77 1.28
C ASP A 173 -23.99 -17.90 2.81
N LYS A 174 -23.88 -16.80 3.57
CA LYS A 174 -24.04 -16.81 5.04
C LYS A 174 -24.88 -15.63 5.57
N THR A 175 -25.38 -14.77 4.70
CA THR A 175 -26.13 -13.57 5.06
C THR A 175 -27.56 -13.87 5.44
N ASP A 176 -28.19 -14.90 4.87
CA ASP A 176 -29.58 -15.27 5.16
C ASP A 176 -29.81 -15.61 6.64
N LEU A 177 -28.79 -16.15 7.31
CA LEU A 177 -28.86 -16.45 8.74
C LEU A 177 -28.59 -15.23 9.65
N TYR A 178 -27.90 -14.19 9.15
CA TYR A 178 -27.48 -13.04 9.97
C TYR A 178 -27.65 -11.70 9.23
N PRO A 179 -28.84 -11.35 8.77
CA PRO A 179 -29.08 -10.13 7.98
C PRO A 179 -28.71 -8.85 8.70
N MET A 180 -28.71 -8.86 10.05
CA MET A 180 -28.38 -7.67 10.86
C MET A 180 -26.91 -7.57 11.24
N LYS A 181 -26.05 -8.47 10.74
CA LYS A 181 -24.61 -8.39 10.95
C LYS A 181 -24.07 -7.12 10.27
N GLY A 182 -23.37 -6.30 11.05
CA GLY A 182 -22.83 -5.03 10.56
C GLY A 182 -23.72 -3.82 10.76
N PHE A 183 -25.05 -3.99 10.92
CA PHE A 183 -25.98 -2.90 11.20
C PHE A 183 -26.20 -2.68 12.71
N MET A 184 -26.22 -3.76 13.49
CA MET A 184 -26.42 -3.65 14.93
C MET A 184 -25.18 -3.10 15.62
N LYS A 185 -25.41 -2.09 16.45
CA LYS A 185 -24.39 -1.55 17.36
C LYS A 185 -24.75 -1.88 18.81
N CYS A 186 -23.74 -2.17 19.62
CA CYS A 186 -23.90 -2.35 21.06
C CYS A 186 -24.23 -1.01 21.71
N ALA A 187 -25.30 -0.94 22.51
CA ALA A 187 -25.72 0.28 23.16
C ALA A 187 -24.69 0.80 24.20
N GLU A 188 -24.00 -0.10 24.90
CA GLU A 188 -23.00 0.26 25.91
C GLU A 188 -21.66 0.67 25.34
N HIS A 189 -21.23 0.06 24.21
CA HIS A 189 -19.87 0.23 23.66
C HIS A 189 -19.82 0.90 22.29
N GLY A 190 -20.95 1.18 21.65
CA GLY A 190 -21.02 1.78 20.31
C GLY A 190 -20.44 0.92 19.18
N ARG A 191 -19.90 -0.27 19.49
CA ARG A 191 -19.23 -1.17 18.51
C ARG A 191 -20.23 -2.00 17.75
N THR A 192 -19.92 -2.29 16.49
CA THR A 192 -20.72 -3.20 15.66
C THR A 192 -20.71 -4.61 16.26
N MET A 193 -21.88 -5.22 16.37
CA MET A 193 -22.05 -6.56 16.90
C MET A 193 -21.66 -7.61 15.85
N SER A 194 -20.94 -8.64 16.28
CA SER A 194 -20.61 -9.81 15.47
C SER A 194 -21.67 -10.88 15.60
N ALA A 195 -21.78 -11.77 14.60
CA ALA A 195 -22.65 -12.94 14.64
C ALA A 195 -21.83 -14.22 14.74
N TYR A 196 -22.29 -15.17 15.54
CA TYR A 196 -21.62 -16.46 15.69
C TYR A 196 -22.62 -17.61 15.93
N LYS A 197 -22.14 -18.82 15.64
CA LYS A 197 -22.85 -20.09 15.83
C LYS A 197 -22.25 -20.83 17.01
N CYS A 198 -23.07 -21.22 17.96
CA CYS A 198 -22.69 -21.98 19.16
C CYS A 198 -23.38 -23.35 19.14
N LYS A 199 -22.65 -24.43 19.44
CA LYS A 199 -23.19 -25.77 19.59
C LYS A 199 -23.56 -26.01 21.05
N SER A 200 -24.80 -26.39 21.31
CA SER A 200 -25.28 -26.80 22.65
C SER A 200 -24.74 -28.17 23.02
N ARG A 201 -24.79 -28.54 24.30
CA ARG A 201 -24.43 -29.88 24.80
C ARG A 201 -25.25 -31.00 24.13
N ASN A 202 -26.48 -30.71 23.74
CA ASN A 202 -27.40 -31.61 23.06
C ASN A 202 -27.20 -31.67 21.54
N GLY A 203 -26.09 -31.14 21.01
CA GLY A 203 -25.80 -31.15 19.57
C GLY A 203 -26.49 -30.05 18.74
N THR A 204 -27.47 -29.35 19.31
CA THR A 204 -28.23 -28.31 18.61
C THR A 204 -27.40 -27.03 18.43
N TYR A 205 -27.53 -26.39 17.27
CA TYR A 205 -26.85 -25.12 16.98
C TYR A 205 -27.75 -23.95 17.28
N HIS A 206 -27.19 -22.97 18.00
CA HIS A 206 -27.84 -21.70 18.31
C HIS A 206 -27.07 -20.55 17.70
N HIS A 207 -27.76 -19.53 17.24
CA HIS A 207 -27.24 -18.38 16.54
C HIS A 207 -27.42 -17.13 17.39
N TYR A 208 -26.34 -16.32 17.54
CA TYR A 208 -26.33 -15.14 18.37
C TYR A 208 -25.67 -13.95 17.69
N TYR A 209 -26.16 -12.76 18.04
CA TYR A 209 -25.42 -11.51 17.86
C TYR A 209 -24.74 -11.16 19.20
N LEU A 210 -23.45 -10.82 19.16
CA LEU A 210 -22.67 -10.48 20.35
C LEU A 210 -21.78 -9.26 20.15
N CYS A 211 -21.53 -8.53 21.22
CA CYS A 211 -20.46 -7.55 21.28
C CYS A 211 -19.12 -8.25 21.52
N THR A 212 -18.05 -7.79 20.84
CA THR A 212 -16.70 -8.37 20.94
C THR A 212 -16.03 -8.13 22.31
N LYS A 213 -16.60 -7.29 23.19
CA LYS A 213 -16.08 -7.12 24.54
C LYS A 213 -16.52 -8.27 25.45
N PRO A 214 -15.62 -8.80 26.30
CA PRO A 214 -15.96 -9.85 27.26
C PRO A 214 -17.03 -9.36 28.24
N LYS A 215 -17.92 -10.28 28.65
CA LYS A 215 -19.05 -10.05 29.59
C LYS A 215 -20.13 -9.08 29.09
N CYS A 216 -20.14 -8.69 27.83
CA CYS A 216 -21.18 -7.87 27.23
C CYS A 216 -22.39 -8.71 26.81
N GLN A 217 -23.53 -8.06 26.58
CA GLN A 217 -24.79 -8.70 26.21
C GLN A 217 -24.70 -9.44 24.84
N ARG A 218 -25.43 -10.55 24.76
CA ARG A 218 -25.64 -11.35 23.56
C ARG A 218 -27.14 -11.56 23.34
N TYR A 219 -27.55 -11.52 22.10
CA TYR A 219 -28.94 -11.67 21.71
C TYR A 219 -29.12 -12.85 20.76
N ARG A 220 -30.15 -13.69 20.97
CA ARG A 220 -30.52 -14.72 19.99
C ARG A 220 -30.96 -14.07 18.69
N VAL A 221 -30.53 -14.66 17.59
CA VAL A 221 -30.86 -14.18 16.22
C VAL A 221 -32.38 -14.10 16.03
N ASP A 222 -33.11 -15.17 16.41
CA ASP A 222 -34.57 -15.23 16.28
C ASP A 222 -35.28 -14.11 17.03
N TYR A 223 -34.83 -13.77 18.25
CA TYR A 223 -35.38 -12.69 19.04
C TYR A 223 -35.20 -11.33 18.33
N VAL A 224 -34.01 -11.10 17.81
CA VAL A 224 -33.68 -9.85 17.08
C VAL A 224 -34.50 -9.75 15.82
N HIS A 225 -34.58 -10.81 15.02
CA HIS A 225 -35.33 -10.82 13.75
C HIS A 225 -36.82 -10.55 13.98
N ASN A 226 -37.43 -11.21 14.96
CA ASN A 226 -38.84 -11.00 15.29
C ASN A 226 -39.13 -9.56 15.75
N LYS A 227 -38.20 -8.96 16.51
CA LYS A 227 -38.35 -7.57 16.94
C LYS A 227 -38.24 -6.59 15.77
N ILE A 228 -37.31 -6.82 14.86
CA ILE A 228 -37.14 -5.99 13.65
C ILE A 228 -38.31 -6.15 12.71
N LYS A 229 -38.79 -7.40 12.47
CA LYS A 229 -39.96 -7.66 11.64
C LYS A 229 -41.18 -6.87 12.14
N LYS A 230 -41.46 -6.87 13.46
CA LYS A 230 -42.52 -6.07 14.05
C LYS A 230 -42.33 -4.55 13.91
N LEU A 231 -41.06 -4.07 13.82
CA LEU A 231 -40.78 -2.66 13.58
C LEU A 231 -41.02 -2.31 12.10
N LEU A 232 -40.59 -3.19 11.18
CA LEU A 232 -40.79 -2.99 9.74
C LEU A 232 -42.27 -3.02 9.34
N GLU A 233 -43.08 -3.86 9.99
CA GLU A 233 -44.54 -3.89 9.79
C GLU A 233 -45.24 -2.56 10.14
N LYS A 234 -44.62 -1.74 10.99
CA LYS A 234 -45.12 -0.40 11.38
C LYS A 234 -44.68 0.72 10.41
N ILE A 235 -43.77 0.45 9.50
CA ILE A 235 -43.23 1.43 8.54
C ILE A 235 -43.98 1.25 7.22
N SER A 236 -44.96 2.11 6.94
CA SER A 236 -45.58 2.21 5.64
C SER A 236 -44.77 3.16 4.75
N ILE A 237 -44.23 2.64 3.64
CA ILE A 237 -43.60 3.46 2.60
C ILE A 237 -44.71 4.05 1.72
N THR A 238 -44.95 5.35 1.84
CA THR A 238 -45.81 6.08 0.93
C THR A 238 -45.13 6.22 -0.43
N ALA A 239 -45.87 5.96 -1.53
CA ALA A 239 -45.38 5.89 -2.91
C ALA A 239 -44.80 7.21 -3.50
N GLY A 240 -44.49 8.19 -2.67
CA GLY A 240 -43.89 9.46 -3.04
C GLY A 240 -42.43 9.65 -2.61
N MET A 241 -41.74 8.60 -2.10
CA MET A 241 -40.34 8.64 -1.63
C MET A 241 -39.39 7.75 -2.45
N VAL A 242 -39.72 7.45 -3.70
CA VAL A 242 -38.82 6.73 -4.64
C VAL A 242 -38.39 7.68 -5.74
#